data_e3140603ecd4c0eff696ab97eeeb6465
#
_entry.id   e3140603ecd4c0eff696ab97eeeb6465
#
_cell.length_a   1.000
_cell.length_b   1.000
_cell.length_c   1.000
_cell.angle_alpha   90.00
_cell.angle_beta   90.00
_cell.angle_gamma   90.00
#
_symmetry.space_group_name_H-M   'P 1'
#
loop_
_entity.id
_entity.type
_entity.pdbx_description
1 polymer ?
#
loop_
_entity_poly.entity_id
_entity_poly.type
_entity_poly.pdbx_seq_one_letter_code
_entity_poly.pdbx_strand_id
1 'polypeptide(L)'
;MNLILASIGVFLGIILLLVVILLVAKQYLTPSGKVKITINGEKELEVEQGSTLLNTLSVNGIYLSSACGGKGSCGQCKCQVVEGGGEILPSEKGHFSRKQQQDHWRLGCQVKVKGDLGIKIDESVMGVKEWECEVISNKNVATFIKEFIVALPKGEHMDFVPGSYAQIKIPKFEMDYNKDIDKDLIGPEYLPAWEKFGLFGLKSVSYTHLRAHETDQYL
;
A
#
# COMPACT_ATOMS: atom_id res chain seq x y z
N MET A 1 42.59 29.45 8.99
CA MET A 1 41.48 28.95 9.84
C MET A 1 40.20 29.76 9.66
N ASN A 2 40.29 31.10 9.72
CA ASN A 2 39.10 31.97 9.58
C ASN A 2 38.41 31.90 8.22
N LEU A 3 39.15 31.73 7.12
CA LEU A 3 38.59 31.62 5.77
C LEU A 3 37.74 30.31 5.59
N ILE A 4 38.24 29.20 6.15
CA ILE A 4 37.53 27.91 6.11
C ILE A 4 36.23 27.99 6.93
N LEU A 5 36.29 28.57 8.11
CA LEU A 5 35.10 28.77 8.96
C LEU A 5 34.06 29.69 8.28
N ALA A 6 34.52 30.75 7.63
CA ALA A 6 33.65 31.65 6.88
C ALA A 6 32.98 30.94 5.68
N SER A 7 33.73 30.13 4.92
CA SER A 7 33.17 29.40 3.79
C SER A 7 32.15 28.34 4.22
N ILE A 8 32.40 27.63 5.34
CA ILE A 8 31.45 26.71 5.94
C ILE A 8 30.18 27.44 6.40
N GLY A 9 30.34 28.60 7.05
CA GLY A 9 29.18 29.41 7.50
C GLY A 9 28.29 29.87 6.35
N VAL A 10 28.90 30.37 5.26
CA VAL A 10 28.16 30.77 4.06
C VAL A 10 27.44 29.58 3.43
N PHE A 11 28.11 28.43 3.30
CA PHE A 11 27.55 27.22 2.72
C PHE A 11 26.33 26.71 3.53
N LEU A 12 26.48 26.64 4.86
CA LEU A 12 25.37 26.26 5.76
C LEU A 12 24.21 27.27 5.70
N GLY A 13 24.55 28.57 5.61
CA GLY A 13 23.54 29.62 5.47
C GLY A 13 22.70 29.47 4.19
N ILE A 14 23.35 29.17 3.07
CA ILE A 14 22.66 28.94 1.79
C ILE A 14 21.79 27.68 1.86
N ILE A 15 22.28 26.58 2.44
CA ILE A 15 21.48 25.35 2.59
C ILE A 15 20.27 25.65 3.47
N LEU A 16 20.44 26.30 4.60
CA LEU A 16 19.35 26.61 5.52
C LEU A 16 18.30 27.49 4.86
N LEU A 17 18.75 28.50 4.10
CA LEU A 17 17.86 29.38 3.33
C LEU A 17 17.04 28.58 2.32
N LEU A 18 17.68 27.67 1.54
CA LEU A 18 17.00 26.82 0.58
C LEU A 18 15.98 25.89 1.25
N VAL A 19 16.33 25.29 2.40
CA VAL A 19 15.41 24.44 3.16
C VAL A 19 14.18 25.25 3.62
N VAL A 20 14.38 26.45 4.15
CA VAL A 20 13.27 27.32 4.56
C VAL A 20 12.39 27.67 3.38
N ILE A 21 12.97 28.06 2.23
CA ILE A 21 12.21 28.34 1.00
C ILE A 21 11.38 27.12 0.58
N LEU A 22 11.97 25.93 0.59
CA LEU A 22 11.26 24.69 0.24
C LEU A 22 10.14 24.35 1.21
N LEU A 23 10.33 24.55 2.52
CA LEU A 23 9.30 24.31 3.52
C LEU A 23 8.13 25.30 3.35
N VAL A 24 8.43 26.57 3.13
CA VAL A 24 7.43 27.59 2.86
C VAL A 24 6.67 27.29 1.56
N ALA A 25 7.39 26.99 0.49
CA ALA A 25 6.79 26.60 -0.79
C ALA A 25 5.91 25.35 -0.64
N LYS A 26 6.36 24.33 0.10
CA LYS A 26 5.55 23.16 0.40
C LYS A 26 4.25 23.51 1.10
N GLN A 27 4.29 24.39 2.11
CA GLN A 27 3.10 24.79 2.85
C GLN A 27 2.06 25.52 1.98
N TYR A 28 2.52 26.35 1.04
CA TYR A 28 1.61 27.08 0.13
C TYR A 28 1.16 26.28 -1.09
N LEU A 29 2.00 25.37 -1.58
CA LEU A 29 1.71 24.58 -2.79
C LEU A 29 1.04 23.23 -2.51
N THR A 30 1.11 22.74 -1.26
CA THR A 30 0.43 21.47 -0.93
C THR A 30 -1.05 21.77 -0.70
N PRO A 31 -1.96 21.22 -1.51
CA PRO A 31 -3.38 21.38 -1.28
C PRO A 31 -3.72 20.81 0.11
N SER A 32 -4.33 21.62 0.94
CA SER A 32 -4.83 21.21 2.25
C SER A 32 -6.32 21.52 2.32
N GLY A 33 -7.11 20.55 2.72
CA GLY A 33 -8.55 20.69 2.84
C GLY A 33 -9.26 19.36 2.70
N LYS A 34 -10.54 19.36 2.99
CA LYS A 34 -11.42 18.22 2.79
C LYS A 34 -12.04 18.32 1.40
N VAL A 35 -12.15 17.19 0.75
CA VAL A 35 -12.76 17.03 -0.57
C VAL A 35 -13.72 15.85 -0.55
N LYS A 36 -14.62 15.84 -1.49
CA LYS A 36 -15.62 14.78 -1.64
C LYS A 36 -15.18 13.79 -2.71
N ILE A 37 -15.32 12.51 -2.39
CA ILE A 37 -15.21 11.42 -3.37
C ILE A 37 -16.60 10.79 -3.50
N THR A 38 -17.18 10.91 -4.69
CA THR A 38 -18.46 10.27 -5.02
C THR A 38 -18.19 8.93 -5.69
N ILE A 39 -18.68 7.85 -5.11
CA ILE A 39 -18.46 6.48 -5.58
C ILE A 39 -19.77 5.94 -6.16
N ASN A 40 -19.70 5.50 -7.42
CA ASN A 40 -20.84 4.95 -8.18
C ASN A 40 -22.06 5.88 -8.25
N GLY A 41 -21.90 7.17 -7.94
CA GLY A 41 -22.99 8.15 -7.91
C GLY A 41 -23.87 8.09 -6.64
N GLU A 42 -23.60 7.19 -5.71
CA GLU A 42 -24.46 6.94 -4.54
C GLU A 42 -23.77 7.24 -3.21
N LYS A 43 -22.51 6.84 -3.06
CA LYS A 43 -21.78 6.99 -1.80
C LYS A 43 -20.83 8.18 -1.85
N GLU A 44 -21.00 9.11 -0.92
CA GLU A 44 -20.08 10.23 -0.75
C GLU A 44 -19.13 9.98 0.43
N LEU A 45 -17.85 10.25 0.25
CA LEU A 45 -16.81 10.23 1.28
C LEU A 45 -16.17 11.60 1.38
N GLU A 46 -16.12 12.15 2.58
CA GLU A 46 -15.35 13.37 2.87
C GLU A 46 -13.95 12.96 3.35
N VAL A 47 -12.92 13.36 2.61
CA VAL A 47 -11.55 12.89 2.82
C VAL A 47 -10.54 14.03 2.76
N GLU A 48 -9.38 13.84 3.36
CA GLU A 48 -8.29 14.81 3.26
C GLU A 48 -7.54 14.70 1.92
N GLN A 49 -7.11 15.84 1.39
CA GLN A 49 -6.33 15.91 0.16
C GLN A 49 -4.89 15.41 0.36
N GLY A 50 -4.23 15.09 -0.76
CA GLY A 50 -2.79 14.84 -0.82
C GLY A 50 -2.39 13.37 -0.91
N SER A 51 -3.24 12.43 -0.50
CA SER A 51 -2.98 10.99 -0.61
C SER A 51 -3.34 10.44 -1.98
N THR A 52 -2.98 9.18 -2.26
CA THR A 52 -3.46 8.48 -3.45
C THR A 52 -4.90 8.00 -3.24
N LEU A 53 -5.67 7.90 -4.32
CA LEU A 53 -7.03 7.39 -4.27
C LEU A 53 -7.08 5.99 -3.64
N LEU A 54 -6.15 5.09 -4.01
CA LEU A 54 -6.04 3.76 -3.43
C LEU A 54 -5.93 3.81 -1.90
N ASN A 55 -5.02 4.62 -1.37
CA ASN A 55 -4.81 4.73 0.07
C ASN A 55 -6.01 5.40 0.77
N THR A 56 -6.57 6.42 0.16
CA THR A 56 -7.75 7.13 0.69
C THR A 56 -8.96 6.21 0.79
N LEU A 57 -9.23 5.41 -0.24
CA LEU A 57 -10.30 4.42 -0.22
C LEU A 57 -10.06 3.34 0.84
N SER A 58 -8.82 2.83 0.93
CA SER A 58 -8.43 1.81 1.91
C SER A 58 -8.65 2.27 3.36
N VAL A 59 -8.26 3.51 3.69
CA VAL A 59 -8.51 4.09 5.03
C VAL A 59 -10.00 4.19 5.34
N ASN A 60 -10.85 4.34 4.33
CA ASN A 60 -12.31 4.41 4.45
C ASN A 60 -12.99 3.04 4.27
N GLY A 61 -12.25 1.93 4.34
CA GLY A 61 -12.79 0.57 4.28
C GLY A 61 -13.19 0.08 2.89
N ILE A 62 -12.69 0.73 1.83
CA ILE A 62 -12.92 0.33 0.45
C ILE A 62 -11.61 -0.12 -0.16
N TYR A 63 -11.49 -1.42 -0.43
CA TYR A 63 -10.23 -2.05 -0.78
C TYR A 63 -10.17 -2.40 -2.27
N LEU A 64 -9.49 -1.57 -3.06
CA LEU A 64 -9.14 -1.92 -4.43
C LEU A 64 -8.00 -2.94 -4.44
N SER A 65 -8.09 -3.95 -5.30
CA SER A 65 -7.03 -4.94 -5.49
C SER A 65 -5.70 -4.27 -5.82
N SER A 66 -4.62 -4.63 -5.14
CA SER A 66 -3.30 -4.02 -5.35
C SER A 66 -2.16 -4.96 -4.95
N ALA A 67 -1.80 -5.91 -5.79
CA ALA A 67 -0.72 -6.87 -5.52
C ALA A 67 0.67 -6.20 -5.37
N CYS A 68 0.89 -5.04 -5.99
CA CYS A 68 2.16 -4.31 -5.90
C CYS A 68 2.26 -3.35 -4.71
N GLY A 69 1.24 -3.27 -3.84
CA GLY A 69 1.21 -2.33 -2.73
C GLY A 69 1.20 -0.86 -3.16
N GLY A 70 0.55 -0.53 -4.27
CA GLY A 70 0.39 0.84 -4.74
C GLY A 70 1.53 1.39 -5.60
N LYS A 71 2.45 0.56 -6.07
CA LYS A 71 3.61 0.98 -6.89
C LYS A 71 3.30 1.20 -8.37
N GLY A 72 2.07 0.91 -8.83
CA GLY A 72 1.65 1.11 -10.23
C GLY A 72 2.10 0.02 -11.20
N SER A 73 2.70 -1.07 -10.73
CA SER A 73 3.29 -2.11 -11.59
C SER A 73 2.35 -3.29 -11.90
N CYS A 74 1.38 -3.61 -11.04
CA CYS A 74 0.50 -4.76 -11.25
C CYS A 74 -0.75 -4.46 -12.09
N GLY A 75 -1.15 -3.21 -12.18
CA GLY A 75 -2.34 -2.82 -12.96
C GLY A 75 -3.69 -3.24 -12.37
N GLN A 76 -3.74 -3.73 -11.12
CA GLN A 76 -4.97 -4.29 -10.55
C GLN A 76 -5.92 -3.26 -9.92
N CYS A 77 -5.39 -2.15 -9.39
CA CYS A 77 -6.20 -1.12 -8.74
C CYS A 77 -6.96 -0.23 -9.75
N LYS A 78 -7.60 -0.89 -10.73
CA LYS A 78 -8.35 -0.20 -11.79
C LYS A 78 -9.64 0.38 -11.25
N CYS A 79 -9.90 1.62 -11.60
CA CYS A 79 -11.17 2.30 -11.36
C CYS A 79 -11.43 3.26 -12.52
N GLN A 80 -12.67 3.58 -12.77
CA GLN A 80 -13.03 4.61 -13.75
C GLN A 80 -13.19 5.92 -13.01
N VAL A 81 -12.43 6.94 -13.39
CA VAL A 81 -12.50 8.27 -12.78
C VAL A 81 -13.29 9.19 -13.71
N VAL A 82 -14.54 9.42 -13.37
CA VAL A 82 -15.47 10.18 -14.21
C VAL A 82 -15.34 11.68 -14.02
N GLU A 83 -14.79 12.12 -12.88
CA GLU A 83 -14.61 13.52 -12.55
C GLU A 83 -13.36 13.74 -11.70
N GLY A 84 -12.61 14.80 -11.93
CA GLY A 84 -11.55 15.32 -11.06
C GLY A 84 -10.19 14.59 -11.10
N GLY A 85 -10.05 13.47 -11.79
CA GLY A 85 -8.85 12.60 -11.75
C GLY A 85 -7.64 13.06 -12.57
N GLY A 86 -7.80 14.12 -13.38
CA GLY A 86 -6.78 14.57 -14.32
C GLY A 86 -6.52 13.56 -15.46
N GLU A 87 -5.50 13.81 -16.25
CA GLU A 87 -5.15 12.96 -17.39
C GLU A 87 -4.43 11.67 -16.97
N ILE A 88 -4.54 10.65 -17.83
CA ILE A 88 -3.85 9.38 -17.63
C ILE A 88 -2.33 9.55 -17.76
N LEU A 89 -1.60 9.04 -16.76
CA LEU A 89 -0.14 9.14 -16.75
C LEU A 89 0.50 8.17 -17.76
N PRO A 90 1.67 8.50 -18.31
CA PRO A 90 2.40 7.60 -19.20
C PRO A 90 2.67 6.22 -18.57
N SER A 91 2.91 6.16 -17.25
CA SER A 91 3.13 4.94 -16.48
C SER A 91 1.89 4.04 -16.42
N GLU A 92 0.70 4.59 -16.56
CA GLU A 92 -0.56 3.85 -16.49
C GLU A 92 -1.00 3.29 -17.86
N LYS A 93 -0.59 3.95 -18.95
CA LYS A 93 -1.07 3.63 -20.32
C LYS A 93 -0.87 2.17 -20.71
N GLY A 94 0.20 1.54 -20.24
CA GLY A 94 0.51 0.14 -20.53
C GLY A 94 -0.48 -0.87 -19.92
N HIS A 95 -1.27 -0.44 -18.92
CA HIS A 95 -2.25 -1.29 -18.26
C HIS A 95 -3.66 -1.20 -18.82
N PHE A 96 -3.88 -0.32 -19.78
CA PHE A 96 -5.20 -0.02 -20.34
C PHE A 96 -5.23 -0.09 -21.86
N SER A 97 -6.29 -0.68 -22.41
CA SER A 97 -6.59 -0.60 -23.84
C SER A 97 -6.92 0.85 -24.22
N ARG A 98 -6.85 1.17 -25.53
CA ARG A 98 -7.21 2.51 -26.02
C ARG A 98 -8.63 2.92 -25.64
N LYS A 99 -9.58 1.98 -25.66
CA LYS A 99 -10.96 2.22 -25.24
C LYS A 99 -11.03 2.56 -23.75
N GLN A 100 -10.36 1.79 -22.90
CA GLN A 100 -10.33 2.07 -21.46
C GLN A 100 -9.71 3.44 -21.15
N GLN A 101 -8.66 3.84 -21.90
CA GLN A 101 -8.07 5.18 -21.74
C GLN A 101 -9.07 6.30 -22.10
N GLN A 102 -9.88 6.11 -23.16
CA GLN A 102 -10.94 7.03 -23.53
C GLN A 102 -12.09 7.06 -22.53
N ASP A 103 -12.40 5.92 -21.94
CA ASP A 103 -13.42 5.75 -20.90
C ASP A 103 -12.93 6.18 -19.49
N HIS A 104 -11.83 6.92 -19.39
CA HIS A 104 -11.27 7.46 -18.16
C HIS A 104 -10.89 6.41 -17.09
N TRP A 105 -10.49 5.22 -17.53
CA TRP A 105 -9.92 4.24 -16.59
C TRP A 105 -8.55 4.68 -16.10
N ARG A 106 -8.33 4.54 -14.78
CA ARG A 106 -7.11 4.93 -14.10
C ARG A 106 -6.68 3.85 -13.09
N LEU A 107 -5.42 3.92 -12.68
CA LEU A 107 -4.95 3.15 -11.53
C LEU A 107 -5.13 3.98 -10.25
N GLY A 108 -5.93 3.50 -9.30
CA GLY A 108 -6.20 4.21 -8.05
C GLY A 108 -4.93 4.58 -7.26
N CYS A 109 -3.84 3.83 -7.41
CA CYS A 109 -2.56 4.14 -6.79
C CYS A 109 -1.81 5.32 -7.45
N GLN A 110 -2.15 5.68 -8.69
CA GLN A 110 -1.53 6.78 -9.43
C GLN A 110 -2.37 8.06 -9.40
N VAL A 111 -3.65 7.95 -9.10
CA VAL A 111 -4.54 9.11 -8.94
C VAL A 111 -4.30 9.76 -7.59
N LYS A 112 -3.96 11.05 -7.59
CA LYS A 112 -3.83 11.87 -6.38
C LYS A 112 -5.14 12.58 -6.10
N VAL A 113 -5.57 12.52 -4.84
CA VAL A 113 -6.75 13.24 -4.35
C VAL A 113 -6.38 14.71 -4.14
N LYS A 114 -6.68 15.55 -5.12
CA LYS A 114 -6.36 17.00 -5.10
C LYS A 114 -7.59 17.90 -5.04
N GLY A 115 -8.75 17.35 -5.28
CA GLY A 115 -10.05 18.01 -5.34
C GLY A 115 -11.15 16.98 -5.32
N ASP A 116 -12.36 17.40 -5.55
CA ASP A 116 -13.50 16.49 -5.63
C ASP A 116 -13.32 15.49 -6.77
N LEU A 117 -13.69 14.24 -6.50
CA LEU A 117 -13.53 13.11 -7.41
C LEU A 117 -14.85 12.36 -7.58
N GLY A 118 -15.20 12.04 -8.82
CA GLY A 118 -16.23 11.07 -9.14
C GLY A 118 -15.60 9.78 -9.65
N ILE A 119 -15.87 8.65 -9.01
CA ILE A 119 -15.30 7.35 -9.40
C ILE A 119 -16.38 6.30 -9.56
N LYS A 120 -16.12 5.35 -10.46
CA LYS A 120 -16.87 4.10 -10.55
C LYS A 120 -15.93 2.94 -10.30
N ILE A 121 -16.34 2.07 -9.40
CA ILE A 121 -15.66 0.83 -9.03
C ILE A 121 -16.64 -0.31 -9.09
N ASP A 122 -16.12 -1.54 -9.21
CA ASP A 122 -16.93 -2.74 -9.21
C ASP A 122 -17.65 -2.90 -7.87
N GLU A 123 -18.92 -3.29 -7.91
CA GLU A 123 -19.73 -3.49 -6.69
C GLU A 123 -19.15 -4.57 -5.77
N SER A 124 -18.46 -5.56 -6.33
CA SER A 124 -17.77 -6.59 -5.55
C SER A 124 -16.74 -6.01 -4.57
N VAL A 125 -16.14 -4.87 -4.92
CA VAL A 125 -15.18 -4.15 -4.07
C VAL A 125 -15.87 -3.47 -2.88
N MET A 126 -17.14 -3.14 -3.01
CA MET A 126 -17.94 -2.51 -1.94
C MET A 126 -18.37 -3.51 -0.85
N GLY A 127 -18.36 -4.80 -1.18
CA GLY A 127 -18.73 -5.91 -0.28
C GLY A 127 -17.56 -6.58 0.43
N VAL A 128 -16.36 -6.02 0.36
CA VAL A 128 -15.18 -6.62 1.01
C VAL A 128 -15.37 -6.62 2.52
N LYS A 129 -15.31 -7.80 3.11
CA LYS A 129 -15.36 -8.05 4.55
C LYS A 129 -13.95 -8.13 5.11
N GLU A 130 -13.70 -7.51 6.24
CA GLU A 130 -12.46 -7.66 7.01
C GLU A 130 -12.74 -8.58 8.20
N TRP A 131 -11.88 -9.58 8.41
CA TRP A 131 -11.96 -10.49 9.55
C TRP A 131 -10.69 -10.42 10.37
N GLU A 132 -10.83 -10.42 11.68
CA GLU A 132 -9.73 -10.71 12.58
C GLU A 132 -9.61 -12.22 12.70
N CYS A 133 -8.52 -12.78 12.17
CA CYS A 133 -8.28 -14.21 12.09
C CYS A 133 -7.24 -14.64 13.11
N GLU A 134 -7.43 -15.79 13.74
CA GLU A 134 -6.44 -16.42 14.60
C GLU A 134 -5.42 -17.18 13.75
N VAL A 135 -4.12 -16.95 14.03
CA VAL A 135 -3.05 -17.69 13.36
C VAL A 135 -2.92 -19.08 13.97
N ILE A 136 -3.21 -20.12 13.18
CA ILE A 136 -3.08 -21.53 13.59
C ILE A 136 -1.67 -22.05 13.34
N SER A 137 -1.07 -21.70 12.21
CA SER A 137 0.25 -22.16 11.81
C SER A 137 1.01 -21.08 11.05
N ASN A 138 2.32 -20.98 11.32
CA ASN A 138 3.24 -20.11 10.60
C ASN A 138 4.64 -20.75 10.62
N LYS A 139 4.79 -21.91 10.01
CA LYS A 139 6.04 -22.68 9.99
C LYS A 139 6.67 -22.71 8.60
N ASN A 140 7.98 -22.92 8.55
CA ASN A 140 8.68 -23.06 7.28
C ASN A 140 8.32 -24.41 6.62
N VAL A 141 8.03 -24.37 5.33
CA VAL A 141 7.91 -25.54 4.46
C VAL A 141 9.04 -25.61 3.43
N ALA A 142 9.77 -24.50 3.29
CA ALA A 142 11.05 -24.41 2.58
C ALA A 142 11.87 -23.30 3.23
N THR A 143 13.14 -23.13 2.83
CA THR A 143 14.11 -22.21 3.44
C THR A 143 13.55 -20.80 3.67
N PHE A 144 12.78 -20.25 2.72
CA PHE A 144 12.20 -18.91 2.79
C PHE A 144 10.69 -18.88 2.50
N ILE A 145 10.03 -20.04 2.52
CA ILE A 145 8.60 -20.17 2.30
C ILE A 145 7.95 -20.66 3.58
N LYS A 146 6.92 -19.99 4.03
CA LYS A 146 6.14 -20.35 5.20
C LYS A 146 4.74 -20.79 4.80
N GLU A 147 4.29 -21.86 5.43
CA GLU A 147 2.87 -22.19 5.47
C GLU A 147 2.20 -21.31 6.52
N PHE A 148 1.24 -20.50 6.09
CA PHE A 148 0.51 -19.58 6.96
C PHE A 148 -0.96 -19.95 6.96
N ILE A 149 -1.42 -20.53 8.07
CA ILE A 149 -2.80 -20.98 8.24
C ILE A 149 -3.49 -20.09 9.26
N VAL A 150 -4.63 -19.55 8.89
CA VAL A 150 -5.48 -18.73 9.75
C VAL A 150 -6.88 -19.32 9.86
N ALA A 151 -7.50 -19.20 11.04
CA ALA A 151 -8.89 -19.53 11.25
C ALA A 151 -9.77 -18.30 11.11
N LEU A 152 -10.84 -18.40 10.38
CA LEU A 152 -11.91 -17.41 10.39
C LEU A 152 -12.64 -17.41 11.73
N PRO A 153 -13.25 -16.30 12.14
CA PRO A 153 -14.13 -16.26 13.31
C PRO A 153 -15.25 -17.30 13.21
N LYS A 154 -15.68 -17.82 14.37
CA LYS A 154 -16.72 -18.86 14.41
C LYS A 154 -18.00 -18.39 13.72
N GLY A 155 -18.48 -19.20 12.77
CA GLY A 155 -19.71 -18.95 12.01
C GLY A 155 -19.50 -18.09 10.75
N GLU A 156 -18.30 -17.62 10.50
CA GLU A 156 -17.95 -16.93 9.26
C GLU A 156 -17.50 -17.94 8.19
N HIS A 157 -17.88 -17.67 6.96
CA HIS A 157 -17.47 -18.42 5.78
C HIS A 157 -16.94 -17.45 4.73
N MET A 158 -15.89 -17.83 4.04
CA MET A 158 -15.32 -17.06 2.94
C MET A 158 -15.61 -17.80 1.64
N ASP A 159 -16.55 -17.26 0.87
CA ASP A 159 -16.76 -17.70 -0.50
C ASP A 159 -15.65 -17.14 -1.37
N PHE A 160 -14.90 -18.02 -2.02
CA PHE A 160 -13.86 -17.60 -2.94
C PHE A 160 -14.04 -18.26 -4.30
N VAL A 161 -13.63 -17.53 -5.33
CA VAL A 161 -13.55 -18.04 -6.70
C VAL A 161 -12.06 -18.26 -7.00
N PRO A 162 -11.67 -19.37 -7.65
CA PRO A 162 -10.28 -19.56 -8.07
C PRO A 162 -9.70 -18.36 -8.81
N GLY A 163 -8.51 -17.92 -8.41
CA GLY A 163 -7.91 -16.67 -8.90
C GLY A 163 -8.28 -15.40 -8.11
N SER A 164 -9.08 -15.54 -7.04
CA SER A 164 -9.35 -14.44 -6.12
C SER A 164 -8.13 -14.07 -5.28
N TYR A 165 -8.09 -12.85 -4.80
CA TYR A 165 -7.01 -12.34 -3.94
C TYR A 165 -7.53 -12.11 -2.52
N ALA A 166 -6.75 -12.56 -1.54
CA ALA A 166 -6.92 -12.15 -0.15
C ALA A 166 -5.91 -11.04 0.18
N GLN A 167 -6.38 -9.97 0.83
CA GLN A 167 -5.51 -8.91 1.33
C GLN A 167 -5.28 -9.11 2.82
N ILE A 168 -4.00 -9.15 3.22
CA ILE A 168 -3.63 -9.23 4.63
C ILE A 168 -3.27 -7.82 5.10
N LYS A 169 -4.00 -7.32 6.10
CA LYS A 169 -3.72 -6.07 6.77
C LYS A 169 -2.71 -6.32 7.88
N ILE A 170 -1.56 -5.68 7.77
CA ILE A 170 -0.50 -5.80 8.76
C ILE A 170 -0.49 -4.50 9.56
N PRO A 171 -0.73 -4.53 10.88
CA PRO A 171 -0.64 -3.34 11.72
C PRO A 171 0.80 -2.82 11.78
N LYS A 172 0.97 -1.61 12.28
CA LYS A 172 2.30 -1.07 12.53
C LYS A 172 3.03 -1.93 13.57
N PHE A 173 4.25 -2.35 13.26
CA PHE A 173 5.08 -3.14 14.16
C PHE A 173 6.56 -2.79 14.01
N GLU A 174 7.30 -3.07 15.08
CA GLU A 174 8.77 -3.16 15.07
C GLU A 174 9.14 -4.58 15.44
N MET A 175 10.05 -5.18 14.71
CA MET A 175 10.49 -6.55 14.91
C MET A 175 12.01 -6.66 14.82
N ASP A 176 12.61 -7.30 15.83
CA ASP A 176 14.00 -7.71 15.85
C ASP A 176 14.06 -9.23 15.60
N TYR A 177 14.56 -9.63 14.45
CA TYR A 177 14.56 -11.04 14.02
C TYR A 177 15.28 -11.98 15.00
N ASN A 178 16.23 -11.45 15.80
CA ASN A 178 16.92 -12.27 16.77
C ASN A 178 16.10 -12.54 18.03
N LYS A 179 15.17 -11.63 18.37
CA LYS A 179 14.40 -11.69 19.64
C LYS A 179 12.98 -12.19 19.42
N ASP A 180 12.37 -11.74 18.32
CA ASP A 180 10.93 -11.87 18.12
C ASP A 180 10.56 -13.05 17.21
N ILE A 181 11.56 -13.64 16.51
CA ILE A 181 11.32 -14.84 15.72
C ILE A 181 11.62 -16.08 16.57
N ASP A 182 10.61 -16.91 16.74
CA ASP A 182 10.75 -18.23 17.34
C ASP A 182 11.49 -19.16 16.37
N LYS A 183 12.69 -19.59 16.78
CA LYS A 183 13.55 -20.46 15.97
C LYS A 183 12.97 -21.86 15.78
N ASP A 184 12.16 -22.32 16.72
CA ASP A 184 11.51 -23.62 16.63
C ASP A 184 10.47 -23.68 15.50
N LEU A 185 9.88 -22.52 15.14
CA LEU A 185 8.95 -22.40 14.00
C LEU A 185 9.63 -22.39 12.63
N ILE A 186 10.97 -22.23 12.60
CA ILE A 186 11.73 -22.26 11.33
C ILE A 186 11.99 -23.71 10.90
N GLY A 187 12.19 -24.58 11.84
CA GLY A 187 12.63 -25.97 11.64
C GLY A 187 14.15 -26.11 11.52
N PRO A 188 14.70 -27.18 12.09
CA PRO A 188 16.16 -27.38 12.19
C PRO A 188 16.85 -27.49 10.83
N GLU A 189 16.17 -27.97 9.81
CA GLU A 189 16.68 -28.11 8.45
C GLU A 189 16.89 -26.77 7.74
N TYR A 190 16.18 -25.71 8.13
CA TYR A 190 16.26 -24.39 7.50
C TYR A 190 17.12 -23.39 8.27
N LEU A 191 17.38 -23.63 9.56
CA LEU A 191 18.17 -22.73 10.41
C LEU A 191 19.56 -22.42 9.82
N PRO A 192 20.33 -23.40 9.29
CA PRO A 192 21.67 -23.12 8.75
C PRO A 192 21.63 -22.13 7.58
N ALA A 193 20.56 -22.14 6.76
CA ALA A 193 20.40 -21.19 5.68
C ALA A 193 20.10 -19.78 6.21
N TRP A 194 19.26 -19.66 7.23
CA TRP A 194 18.93 -18.38 7.88
C TRP A 194 20.17 -17.74 8.53
N GLU A 195 21.01 -18.54 9.17
CA GLU A 195 22.30 -18.09 9.73
C GLU A 195 23.27 -17.65 8.65
N LYS A 196 23.43 -18.46 7.58
CA LYS A 196 24.30 -18.18 6.44
C LYS A 196 23.98 -16.86 5.77
N PHE A 197 22.70 -16.52 5.66
CA PHE A 197 22.24 -15.26 5.07
C PHE A 197 22.11 -14.11 6.09
N GLY A 198 22.47 -14.33 7.35
CA GLY A 198 22.49 -13.30 8.39
C GLY A 198 21.10 -12.74 8.75
N LEU A 199 20.03 -13.52 8.56
CA LEU A 199 18.66 -13.04 8.72
C LEU A 199 18.34 -12.64 10.17
N PHE A 200 18.95 -13.28 11.16
CA PHE A 200 18.78 -12.92 12.56
C PHE A 200 19.39 -11.56 12.94
N GLY A 201 20.22 -10.98 12.08
CA GLY A 201 20.73 -9.61 12.26
C GLY A 201 19.78 -8.52 11.75
N LEU A 202 18.66 -8.90 11.16
CA LEU A 202 17.73 -7.93 10.56
C LEU A 202 16.78 -7.35 11.62
N LYS A 203 16.45 -6.09 11.39
CA LYS A 203 15.36 -5.39 12.10
C LYS A 203 14.38 -4.88 11.06
N SER A 204 13.11 -5.08 11.30
CA SER A 204 12.05 -4.63 10.41
C SER A 204 11.13 -3.68 11.14
N VAL A 205 10.85 -2.55 10.50
CA VAL A 205 9.81 -1.62 10.94
C VAL A 205 8.80 -1.54 9.81
N SER A 206 7.56 -1.88 10.09
CA SER A 206 6.48 -1.77 9.13
C SER A 206 5.52 -0.66 9.55
N TYR A 207 5.21 0.19 8.58
CA TYR A 207 4.01 1.03 8.64
C TYR A 207 2.84 0.18 8.13
N THR A 208 1.61 0.53 8.46
CA THR A 208 0.42 -0.21 8.01
C THR A 208 0.48 -0.52 6.51
N HIS A 209 0.55 -1.81 6.16
CA HIS A 209 0.61 -2.28 4.79
C HIS A 209 -0.56 -3.22 4.49
N LEU A 210 -1.14 -3.05 3.31
CA LEU A 210 -2.01 -4.05 2.70
C LEU A 210 -1.17 -4.90 1.76
N ARG A 211 -1.15 -6.21 1.98
CA ARG A 211 -0.55 -7.18 1.05
C ARG A 211 -1.64 -8.05 0.47
N ALA A 212 -1.63 -8.17 -0.86
CA ALA A 212 -2.49 -9.12 -1.57
C ALA A 212 -1.71 -10.42 -1.77
N HIS A 213 -2.34 -11.54 -1.46
CA HIS A 213 -1.86 -12.88 -1.80
C HIS A 213 -2.83 -13.51 -2.79
N GLU A 214 -2.29 -14.10 -3.85
CA GLU A 214 -3.05 -14.91 -4.80
C GLU A 214 -3.44 -16.21 -4.11
N THR A 215 -4.71 -16.59 -4.19
CA THR A 215 -5.16 -17.87 -3.69
C THR A 215 -4.85 -18.93 -4.75
N ASP A 216 -3.77 -19.68 -4.54
CA ASP A 216 -3.41 -20.77 -5.41
C ASP A 216 -4.45 -21.90 -5.39
N GLN A 217 -4.75 -22.41 -6.58
CA GLN A 217 -5.70 -23.49 -6.84
C GLN A 217 -5.10 -24.86 -6.48
N TYR A 218 -4.65 -25.08 -5.27
CA TYR A 218 -4.27 -26.42 -4.84
C TYR A 218 -5.10 -26.83 -3.62
N LEU A 219 -6.29 -27.27 -3.92
CA LEU A 219 -7.06 -28.25 -3.14
C LEU A 219 -7.52 -29.36 -4.07
#